data_174d53333a59a953113195576346d5a2
#
_entry.id   174d53333a59a953113195576346d5a2
#
_cell.length_a   1.000
_cell.length_b   1.000
_cell.length_c   1.000
_cell.angle_alpha   90.00
_cell.angle_beta   90.00
_cell.angle_gamma   90.00
#
_symmetry.space_group_name_H-M   'P 1'
#
loop_
_entity.id
_entity.type
_entity.pdbx_description
1 polymer ?
#
loop_
_entity_poly.entity_id
_entity_poly.type
_entity_poly.pdbx_seq_one_letter_code
_entity_poly.pdbx_strand_id
1 'polypeptide(L)'
;MPKSFKSVLSVIVLIFMLSSCEKGIPTGPTPTGGSNGSPTIPTDDFLLPNIDLSNWKVTLPIPRADGKPLEVKPPEILGYATNAVLKPFMYNDSNDGSLVFYTYPDVSTSNSSYSRTELREQMVPGSDNTNWTFIEGGEIHGLLSVPEISQDANGNDHRTIIMQIHGRLTDQQRDLIGEDDNNAPPMLKIYWQNNKVYVLTKELKDTTDTDIEALETDAWTSGTGRYFSRVVGTDTFSLDVIASEGRLEVILGGDESFVYEDIHMERWGIFENYFKAGNYLGTTDNNSSAKVKYYELEVSHD
;
A
#
# COMPACT_ATOMS: atom_id res chain seq x y z
N MET A 1 42.88 39.34 -15.94
CA MET A 1 44.10 38.76 -15.35
C MET A 1 43.68 37.64 -14.41
N PRO A 2 43.99 36.38 -14.71
CA PRO A 2 43.62 35.26 -13.88
C PRO A 2 44.70 34.92 -12.87
N LYS A 3 44.34 34.59 -11.65
CA LYS A 3 45.26 33.98 -10.69
C LYS A 3 44.82 32.52 -10.45
N SER A 4 45.66 31.64 -10.95
CA SER A 4 45.72 30.21 -10.73
C SER A 4 46.16 29.90 -9.29
N PHE A 5 45.44 29.01 -8.60
CA PHE A 5 45.94 28.34 -7.38
C PHE A 5 45.94 26.83 -7.62
N LYS A 6 47.11 26.26 -7.73
CA LYS A 6 47.35 24.82 -7.70
C LYS A 6 47.39 24.36 -6.24
N SER A 7 46.61 23.36 -5.87
CA SER A 7 46.75 22.67 -4.60
C SER A 7 47.25 21.24 -4.81
N VAL A 8 48.26 20.93 -4.05
CA VAL A 8 49.05 19.71 -4.10
C VAL A 8 48.36 18.60 -3.31
N LEU A 9 48.26 17.43 -3.95
CA LEU A 9 47.73 16.19 -3.40
C LEU A 9 48.83 15.45 -2.62
N SER A 10 48.70 15.28 -1.32
CA SER A 10 49.59 14.41 -0.52
C SER A 10 48.90 13.09 -0.22
N VAL A 11 49.43 12.02 -0.78
CA VAL A 11 49.04 10.63 -0.50
C VAL A 11 49.90 10.12 0.64
N ILE A 12 49.28 9.72 1.74
CA ILE A 12 49.97 8.99 2.83
C ILE A 12 49.52 7.52 2.72
N VAL A 13 50.48 6.66 2.39
CA VAL A 13 50.36 5.20 2.41
C VAL A 13 50.80 4.71 3.78
N LEU A 14 49.92 4.07 4.51
CA LEU A 14 50.22 3.44 5.79
C LEU A 14 50.31 1.92 5.57
N ILE A 15 51.51 1.38 5.72
CA ILE A 15 51.79 -0.06 5.64
C ILE A 15 51.74 -0.61 7.08
N PHE A 16 50.80 -1.55 7.32
CA PHE A 16 50.80 -2.36 8.56
C PHE A 16 51.49 -3.69 8.33
N MET A 17 52.59 -3.89 9.05
CA MET A 17 53.29 -5.17 9.15
C MET A 17 52.56 -6.10 10.12
N LEU A 18 52.25 -7.31 9.67
CA LEU A 18 51.76 -8.41 10.49
C LEU A 18 52.95 -9.11 11.17
N SER A 19 52.97 -9.12 12.50
CA SER A 19 53.89 -9.93 13.30
C SER A 19 53.17 -11.20 13.76
N SER A 20 53.62 -12.35 13.29
CA SER A 20 53.22 -13.69 13.69
C SER A 20 53.98 -14.05 14.99
N CYS A 21 53.24 -14.55 15.99
CA CYS A 21 53.82 -15.14 17.19
C CYS A 21 53.16 -16.48 17.45
N GLU A 22 53.83 -17.59 17.07
CA GLU A 22 53.46 -18.94 17.49
C GLU A 22 53.80 -19.13 19.00
N LYS A 23 52.88 -19.68 19.77
CA LYS A 23 53.17 -20.33 21.06
C LYS A 23 52.37 -21.64 21.17
N GLY A 24 53.16 -22.65 21.56
CA GLY A 24 52.90 -24.06 21.62
C GLY A 24 51.69 -24.50 22.43
N ILE A 25 51.24 -25.67 22.07
CA ILE A 25 50.15 -26.48 22.60
C ILE A 25 50.63 -27.28 23.80
N PRO A 26 49.90 -27.30 24.93
CA PRO A 26 49.97 -28.38 25.91
C PRO A 26 48.84 -29.40 25.64
N THR A 27 49.20 -30.63 25.49
CA THR A 27 48.31 -31.80 25.43
C THR A 27 47.76 -32.11 26.84
N GLY A 28 46.40 -32.03 26.96
CA GLY A 28 45.69 -32.53 28.12
C GLY A 28 44.58 -33.52 27.69
N PRO A 29 44.06 -34.36 28.57
CA PRO A 29 43.40 -35.63 28.22
C PRO A 29 42.01 -35.46 27.64
N THR A 30 41.68 -36.38 26.70
CA THR A 30 40.40 -36.56 26.04
C THR A 30 39.28 -36.86 27.07
N PRO A 31 38.14 -36.13 27.02
CA PRO A 31 36.91 -36.58 27.67
C PRO A 31 36.05 -37.31 26.62
N THR A 32 35.63 -38.48 27.02
CA THR A 32 34.66 -39.34 26.37
C THR A 32 33.29 -38.69 26.28
N GLY A 33 32.66 -38.84 25.09
CA GLY A 33 31.24 -38.94 24.77
C GLY A 33 30.25 -38.12 25.60
N GLY A 34 29.86 -36.98 25.01
CA GLY A 34 28.59 -36.31 25.31
C GLY A 34 27.98 -35.88 24.01
N SER A 35 26.83 -36.42 23.66
CA SER A 35 25.99 -36.01 22.52
C SER A 35 25.58 -34.54 22.71
N ASN A 36 26.34 -33.62 22.16
CA ASN A 36 25.93 -32.23 22.05
C ASN A 36 24.95 -32.13 20.86
N GLY A 37 23.65 -32.23 21.18
CA GLY A 37 22.63 -31.66 20.32
C GLY A 37 22.92 -30.15 20.20
N SER A 38 23.42 -29.71 19.06
CA SER A 38 23.31 -28.30 18.67
C SER A 38 21.88 -27.86 18.89
N PRO A 39 21.63 -26.69 19.51
CA PRO A 39 20.28 -26.12 19.48
C PRO A 39 19.95 -25.89 18.00
N THR A 40 19.08 -26.74 17.46
CA THR A 40 18.37 -26.44 16.23
C THR A 40 17.57 -25.16 16.55
N ILE A 41 18.07 -24.01 16.08
CA ILE A 41 17.22 -22.84 15.89
C ILE A 41 16.11 -23.35 14.97
N PRO A 42 14.83 -23.29 15.37
CA PRO A 42 13.76 -23.53 14.44
C PRO A 42 13.95 -22.50 13.32
N THR A 43 14.39 -22.93 12.16
CA THR A 43 14.18 -22.20 10.93
C THR A 43 12.69 -22.39 10.67
N ASP A 44 11.86 -21.49 11.22
CA ASP A 44 10.54 -21.27 10.68
C ASP A 44 10.78 -20.89 9.21
N ASP A 45 10.52 -21.84 8.31
CA ASP A 45 10.46 -21.58 6.87
C ASP A 45 9.24 -20.67 6.64
N PHE A 46 9.37 -19.40 6.98
CA PHE A 46 8.42 -18.35 6.66
C PHE A 46 8.44 -18.18 5.15
N LEU A 47 7.41 -18.68 4.48
CA LEU A 47 7.09 -18.24 3.14
C LEU A 47 6.62 -16.78 3.25
N LEU A 48 7.51 -15.85 2.95
CA LEU A 48 7.12 -14.46 2.81
C LEU A 48 6.19 -14.35 1.59
N PRO A 49 5.16 -13.48 1.65
CA PRO A 49 4.29 -13.26 0.51
C PRO A 49 5.08 -12.66 -0.65
N ASN A 50 4.65 -12.93 -1.88
CA ASN A 50 5.20 -12.30 -3.08
C ASN A 50 4.66 -10.86 -3.18
N ILE A 51 5.26 -9.94 -2.41
CA ILE A 51 4.87 -8.53 -2.38
C ILE A 51 6.12 -7.67 -2.43
N ASP A 52 6.32 -7.01 -3.56
CA ASP A 52 7.37 -6.01 -3.71
C ASP A 52 6.85 -4.63 -3.27
N LEU A 53 7.43 -4.10 -2.20
CA LEU A 53 7.08 -2.80 -1.65
C LEU A 53 7.94 -1.64 -2.19
N SER A 54 8.84 -1.88 -3.14
CA SER A 54 9.75 -0.86 -3.66
C SER A 54 9.03 0.31 -4.33
N ASN A 55 7.85 0.07 -4.87
CA ASN A 55 6.99 1.06 -5.52
C ASN A 55 5.78 1.47 -4.67
N TRP A 56 5.87 1.35 -3.34
CA TRP A 56 4.78 1.69 -2.44
C TRP A 56 5.22 2.58 -1.29
N LYS A 57 4.38 3.55 -0.92
CA LYS A 57 4.42 4.17 0.41
C LYS A 57 3.24 3.66 1.23
N VAL A 58 3.35 3.68 2.56
CA VAL A 58 2.25 3.37 3.47
C VAL A 58 1.85 4.61 4.27
N THR A 59 0.54 4.80 4.44
CA THR A 59 -0.04 5.75 5.38
C THR A 59 -0.48 5.00 6.62
N LEU A 60 -0.04 5.44 7.81
CA LEU A 60 -0.32 4.81 9.10
C LEU A 60 -1.34 5.61 9.92
N PRO A 61 -2.11 4.96 10.84
CA PRO A 61 -3.11 5.63 11.67
C PRO A 61 -2.51 6.38 12.87
N ILE A 62 -1.27 6.84 12.78
CA ILE A 62 -0.57 7.59 13.85
C ILE A 62 -0.13 8.96 13.34
N PRO A 63 -0.15 10.00 14.20
CA PRO A 63 0.19 11.35 13.77
C PRO A 63 1.69 11.59 13.65
N ARG A 64 2.06 12.41 12.68
CA ARG A 64 3.34 13.13 12.64
C ARG A 64 3.28 14.34 13.59
N ALA A 65 4.40 15.05 13.71
CA ALA A 65 4.50 16.27 14.53
C ALA A 65 3.53 17.40 14.09
N ASP A 66 3.13 17.42 12.81
CA ASP A 66 2.15 18.36 12.25
C ASP A 66 0.69 17.89 12.38
N GLY A 67 0.45 16.77 13.06
CA GLY A 67 -0.89 16.19 13.27
C GLY A 67 -1.44 15.41 12.09
N LYS A 68 -0.73 15.35 10.94
CA LYS A 68 -1.13 14.54 9.79
C LYS A 68 -0.73 13.09 9.98
N PRO A 69 -1.38 12.12 9.31
CA PRO A 69 -0.96 10.73 9.33
C PRO A 69 0.50 10.54 8.93
N LEU A 70 1.18 9.62 9.59
CA LEU A 70 2.54 9.27 9.22
C LEU A 70 2.55 8.49 7.91
N GLU A 71 3.37 8.95 6.97
CA GLU A 71 3.67 8.24 5.74
C GLU A 71 5.11 7.71 5.77
N VAL A 72 5.29 6.47 5.35
CA VAL A 72 6.61 5.83 5.22
C VAL A 72 6.81 5.40 3.78
N LYS A 73 7.91 5.86 3.20
CA LYS A 73 8.28 5.67 1.78
C LYS A 73 9.47 4.73 1.63
N PRO A 74 9.77 4.23 0.42
CA PRO A 74 11.05 3.60 0.15
C PRO A 74 12.23 4.57 0.42
N PRO A 75 13.36 4.08 0.98
CA PRO A 75 13.62 2.67 1.29
C PRO A 75 13.10 2.19 2.65
N GLU A 76 12.62 3.05 3.54
CA GLU A 76 12.27 2.69 4.93
C GLU A 76 11.15 1.64 5.01
N ILE A 77 10.16 1.69 4.10
CA ILE A 77 9.06 0.71 4.07
C ILE A 77 9.56 -0.72 3.82
N LEU A 78 10.66 -0.88 3.08
CA LEU A 78 11.23 -2.20 2.78
C LEU A 78 11.70 -2.94 4.05
N GLY A 79 12.00 -2.19 5.09
CA GLY A 79 12.38 -2.73 6.40
C GLY A 79 11.22 -2.97 7.36
N TYR A 80 9.97 -3.03 6.89
CA TYR A 80 8.76 -3.04 7.73
C TYR A 80 8.78 -4.12 8.83
N ALA A 81 9.29 -5.30 8.55
CA ALA A 81 9.31 -6.42 9.49
C ALA A 81 10.17 -6.17 10.74
N THR A 82 11.16 -5.27 10.65
CA THR A 82 12.08 -4.91 11.75
C THR A 82 11.96 -3.45 12.19
N ASN A 83 11.28 -2.60 11.41
CA ASN A 83 11.08 -1.21 11.74
C ASN A 83 10.07 -1.06 12.89
N ALA A 84 10.51 -0.51 14.02
CA ALA A 84 9.70 -0.40 15.23
C ALA A 84 8.43 0.47 15.05
N VAL A 85 8.41 1.39 14.09
CA VAL A 85 7.26 2.25 13.79
C VAL A 85 6.25 1.51 12.91
N LEU A 86 6.71 0.72 11.94
CA LEU A 86 5.85 -0.02 11.01
C LEU A 86 5.29 -1.30 11.60
N LYS A 87 6.11 -2.02 12.37
CA LYS A 87 5.77 -3.36 12.90
C LYS A 87 4.43 -3.47 13.66
N PRO A 88 3.93 -2.46 14.40
CA PRO A 88 2.60 -2.53 15.01
C PRO A 88 1.45 -2.55 13.99
N PHE A 89 1.68 -2.09 12.75
CA PHE A 89 0.66 -1.88 11.72
C PHE A 89 0.86 -2.75 10.48
N MET A 90 2.14 -3.07 10.17
CA MET A 90 2.54 -3.91 9.03
C MET A 90 3.49 -4.99 9.54
N TYR A 91 3.10 -6.24 9.44
CA TYR A 91 3.91 -7.37 9.89
C TYR A 91 3.51 -8.66 9.16
N ASN A 92 4.43 -9.65 9.14
CA ASN A 92 4.09 -10.97 8.64
C ASN A 92 3.38 -11.77 9.74
N ASP A 93 2.26 -12.39 9.39
CA ASP A 93 1.58 -13.33 10.28
C ASP A 93 2.46 -14.58 10.47
N SER A 94 2.66 -14.99 11.73
CA SER A 94 3.52 -16.12 12.07
C SER A 94 2.97 -17.47 11.64
N ASN A 95 1.68 -17.56 11.32
CA ASN A 95 1.05 -18.82 10.95
C ASN A 95 1.09 -19.09 9.44
N ASP A 96 0.97 -18.03 8.62
CA ASP A 96 0.83 -18.19 7.17
C ASP A 96 1.76 -17.29 6.34
N GLY A 97 2.54 -16.43 6.99
CA GLY A 97 3.50 -15.53 6.35
C GLY A 97 2.88 -14.34 5.62
N SER A 98 1.56 -14.21 5.59
CA SER A 98 0.87 -13.09 4.92
C SER A 98 1.31 -11.74 5.48
N LEU A 99 1.28 -10.70 4.64
CA LEU A 99 1.48 -9.31 5.08
C LEU A 99 0.18 -8.77 5.68
N VAL A 100 0.20 -8.50 6.98
CA VAL A 100 -0.95 -7.96 7.72
C VAL A 100 -0.91 -6.44 7.71
N PHE A 101 -2.05 -5.82 7.41
CA PHE A 101 -2.33 -4.40 7.62
C PHE A 101 -3.34 -4.26 8.77
N TYR A 102 -2.88 -3.78 9.92
CA TYR A 102 -3.70 -3.54 11.10
C TYR A 102 -4.04 -2.05 11.22
N THR A 103 -5.31 -1.74 11.46
CA THR A 103 -5.78 -0.34 11.60
C THR A 103 -6.77 -0.22 12.75
N TYR A 104 -6.72 0.92 13.43
CA TYR A 104 -7.71 1.38 14.40
C TYR A 104 -7.98 2.88 14.20
N PRO A 105 -9.13 3.43 14.68
CA PRO A 105 -9.43 4.85 14.58
C PRO A 105 -8.47 5.70 15.40
N ASP A 106 -7.78 6.64 14.75
CA ASP A 106 -6.92 7.66 15.34
C ASP A 106 -6.86 8.85 14.37
N VAL A 107 -5.71 9.13 13.76
CA VAL A 107 -5.55 10.25 12.82
C VAL A 107 -6.01 9.88 11.41
N SER A 108 -6.59 10.86 10.72
CA SER A 108 -7.02 10.77 9.32
C SER A 108 -6.42 11.89 8.48
N THR A 109 -6.45 11.73 7.14
CA THR A 109 -6.03 12.78 6.19
C THR A 109 -7.09 13.88 6.13
N SER A 110 -6.71 15.09 5.66
CA SER A 110 -7.60 16.26 5.57
C SER A 110 -8.90 15.98 4.82
N ASN A 111 -8.85 15.11 3.81
CA ASN A 111 -10.00 14.78 2.95
C ASN A 111 -10.71 13.47 3.38
N SER A 112 -10.54 13.06 4.65
CA SER A 112 -11.06 11.80 5.16
C SER A 112 -11.40 11.89 6.63
N SER A 113 -12.44 11.15 7.06
CA SER A 113 -12.81 11.01 8.47
C SER A 113 -12.25 9.74 9.12
N TYR A 114 -11.59 8.86 8.37
CA TYR A 114 -11.24 7.52 8.80
C TYR A 114 -9.74 7.26 8.73
N SER A 115 -9.26 6.43 9.64
CA SER A 115 -7.87 6.02 9.75
C SER A 115 -7.55 4.84 8.85
N ARG A 116 -6.26 4.69 8.52
CA ARG A 116 -5.81 3.66 7.59
C ARG A 116 -4.41 3.17 7.87
N THR A 117 -4.15 1.92 7.55
CA THR A 117 -2.84 1.36 7.23
C THR A 117 -2.92 0.91 5.78
N GLU A 118 -2.56 1.79 4.87
CA GLU A 118 -2.88 1.64 3.45
C GLU A 118 -1.70 2.04 2.58
N LEU A 119 -1.35 1.17 1.66
CA LEU A 119 -0.37 1.41 0.61
C LEU A 119 -0.91 2.40 -0.41
N ARG A 120 -0.01 3.22 -0.95
CA ARG A 120 -0.21 4.06 -2.12
C ARG A 120 0.93 3.78 -3.08
N GLU A 121 0.58 3.40 -4.28
CA GLU A 121 1.51 3.15 -5.36
C GLU A 121 2.35 4.39 -5.69
N GLN A 122 3.61 4.15 -6.03
CA GLN A 122 4.56 5.15 -6.52
C GLN A 122 5.27 4.59 -7.77
N MET A 123 4.89 5.01 -8.97
CA MET A 123 5.56 4.58 -10.21
C MET A 123 7.06 4.87 -10.19
N VAL A 124 7.46 5.92 -9.48
CA VAL A 124 8.86 6.21 -9.14
C VAL A 124 9.02 6.11 -7.62
N PRO A 125 9.84 5.17 -7.11
CA PRO A 125 10.04 4.98 -5.68
C PRO A 125 10.33 6.29 -4.93
N GLY A 126 9.55 6.55 -3.86
CA GLY A 126 9.68 7.76 -3.05
C GLY A 126 9.01 9.02 -3.61
N SER A 127 8.50 9.00 -4.86
CA SER A 127 7.83 10.13 -5.51
C SER A 127 6.32 9.92 -5.64
N ASP A 128 5.55 10.96 -5.35
CA ASP A 128 4.10 10.99 -5.56
C ASP A 128 3.71 11.70 -6.87
N ASN A 129 4.69 12.16 -7.66
CA ASN A 129 4.48 13.06 -8.79
C ASN A 129 4.37 12.35 -10.14
N THR A 130 4.71 11.06 -10.21
CA THR A 130 4.55 10.26 -11.42
C THR A 130 3.44 9.27 -11.17
N ASN A 131 2.42 9.29 -12.02
CA ASN A 131 1.23 8.47 -11.90
C ASN A 131 0.80 8.08 -13.31
N TRP A 132 -0.02 7.05 -13.43
CA TRP A 132 -0.50 6.53 -14.71
C TRP A 132 -1.86 7.14 -15.08
N THR A 133 -2.24 7.02 -16.34
CA THR A 133 -3.55 7.42 -16.88
C THR A 133 -4.32 6.19 -17.37
N PHE A 134 -5.64 6.28 -17.52
CA PHE A 134 -6.42 5.18 -18.10
C PHE A 134 -6.01 4.86 -19.53
N ILE A 135 -5.38 5.81 -20.26
CA ILE A 135 -4.83 5.57 -21.60
C ILE A 135 -3.60 4.64 -21.52
N GLU A 136 -2.75 4.84 -20.53
CA GLU A 136 -1.59 3.96 -20.29
C GLU A 136 -2.02 2.60 -19.71
N GLY A 137 -3.18 2.56 -19.08
CA GLY A 137 -3.66 1.36 -18.43
C GLY A 137 -2.95 1.02 -17.12
N GLY A 138 -3.53 0.08 -16.40
CA GLY A 138 -2.96 -0.46 -15.18
C GLY A 138 -3.78 -1.61 -14.62
N GLU A 139 -3.09 -2.56 -14.04
CA GLU A 139 -3.68 -3.72 -13.39
C GLU A 139 -3.16 -3.84 -11.96
N ILE A 140 -4.03 -4.19 -11.04
CA ILE A 140 -3.65 -4.60 -9.68
C ILE A 140 -4.32 -5.93 -9.37
N HIS A 141 -3.50 -6.88 -8.94
CA HIS A 141 -3.91 -8.19 -8.43
C HIS A 141 -3.65 -8.29 -6.94
N GLY A 142 -4.59 -8.88 -6.18
CA GLY A 142 -4.40 -9.22 -4.78
C GLY A 142 -5.00 -10.58 -4.44
N LEU A 143 -4.25 -11.39 -3.70
CA LEU A 143 -4.77 -12.54 -2.96
C LEU A 143 -4.83 -12.15 -1.49
N LEU A 144 -6.03 -12.03 -0.92
CA LEU A 144 -6.22 -11.39 0.40
C LEU A 144 -7.36 -11.99 1.21
N SER A 145 -7.41 -11.65 2.50
CA SER A 145 -8.53 -11.94 3.40
C SER A 145 -8.73 -10.81 4.41
N VAL A 146 -9.92 -10.79 5.04
CA VAL A 146 -10.25 -9.90 6.17
C VAL A 146 -10.60 -10.78 7.38
N PRO A 147 -9.60 -11.30 8.11
CA PRO A 147 -9.83 -12.28 9.18
C PRO A 147 -10.46 -11.65 10.43
N GLU A 148 -10.26 -10.36 10.65
CA GLU A 148 -10.76 -9.67 11.83
C GLU A 148 -11.26 -8.27 11.47
N ILE A 149 -12.48 -7.98 11.91
CA ILE A 149 -13.04 -6.63 11.87
C ILE A 149 -13.98 -6.46 13.07
N SER A 150 -13.93 -5.30 13.70
CA SER A 150 -14.81 -4.97 14.83
C SER A 150 -16.24 -4.71 14.38
N GLN A 151 -17.16 -4.77 15.34
CA GLN A 151 -18.58 -4.54 15.13
C GLN A 151 -19.03 -3.23 15.77
N ASP A 152 -20.11 -2.67 15.23
CA ASP A 152 -20.80 -1.54 15.82
C ASP A 152 -21.61 -1.94 17.09
N ALA A 153 -22.23 -0.98 17.74
CA ALA A 153 -23.03 -1.22 18.94
C ALA A 153 -24.28 -2.13 18.70
N ASN A 154 -24.65 -2.37 17.46
CA ASN A 154 -25.77 -3.23 17.07
C ASN A 154 -25.30 -4.63 16.67
N GLY A 155 -24.00 -4.91 16.69
CA GLY A 155 -23.42 -6.18 16.30
C GLY A 155 -23.24 -6.35 14.79
N ASN A 156 -23.30 -5.27 14.01
CA ASN A 156 -22.97 -5.31 12.58
C ASN A 156 -21.48 -5.10 12.40
N ASP A 157 -20.86 -5.87 11.53
CA ASP A 157 -19.47 -5.66 11.16
C ASP A 157 -19.27 -4.26 10.57
N HIS A 158 -18.22 -3.56 10.99
CA HIS A 158 -17.75 -2.39 10.27
C HIS A 158 -17.31 -2.79 8.86
N ARG A 159 -17.02 -1.82 8.03
CA ARG A 159 -16.47 -2.06 6.69
C ARG A 159 -15.03 -1.57 6.60
N THR A 160 -14.26 -2.15 5.72
CA THR A 160 -12.94 -1.63 5.37
C THR A 160 -12.77 -1.57 3.86
N ILE A 161 -12.10 -0.52 3.36
CA ILE A 161 -11.65 -0.47 1.97
C ILE A 161 -10.37 -1.29 1.89
N ILE A 162 -10.35 -2.23 0.95
CA ILE A 162 -9.24 -3.14 0.73
C ILE A 162 -8.42 -2.76 -0.50
N MET A 163 -9.03 -2.13 -1.51
CA MET A 163 -8.35 -1.71 -2.73
C MET A 163 -9.03 -0.49 -3.34
N GLN A 164 -8.27 0.39 -4.02
CA GLN A 164 -8.78 1.60 -4.66
C GLN A 164 -7.99 1.94 -5.94
N ILE A 165 -8.66 2.66 -6.85
CA ILE A 165 -8.03 3.59 -7.80
C ILE A 165 -8.36 5.00 -7.34
N HIS A 166 -7.35 5.82 -7.12
CA HIS A 166 -7.52 7.21 -6.68
C HIS A 166 -7.01 8.16 -7.77
N GLY A 167 -7.81 9.15 -8.10
CA GLY A 167 -7.44 10.19 -9.05
C GLY A 167 -6.42 11.17 -8.47
N ARG A 168 -5.72 11.84 -9.36
CA ARG A 168 -4.82 12.95 -9.06
C ARG A 168 -4.89 14.00 -10.16
N LEU A 169 -4.86 15.27 -9.77
CA LEU A 169 -4.65 16.39 -10.69
C LEU A 169 -3.17 16.51 -11.01
N THR A 170 -2.83 16.78 -12.26
CA THR A 170 -1.51 17.30 -12.60
C THR A 170 -1.32 18.69 -11.96
N ASP A 171 -0.09 19.17 -11.86
CA ASP A 171 0.16 20.54 -11.36
C ASP A 171 -0.53 21.60 -12.24
N GLN A 172 -0.57 21.38 -13.56
CA GLN A 172 -1.25 22.27 -14.49
C GLN A 172 -2.77 22.28 -14.29
N GLN A 173 -3.38 21.13 -14.07
CA GLN A 173 -4.82 21.01 -13.80
C GLN A 173 -5.19 21.68 -12.48
N ARG A 174 -4.43 21.39 -11.41
CA ARG A 174 -4.60 22.03 -10.10
C ARG A 174 -4.56 23.56 -10.22
N ASP A 175 -3.51 24.09 -10.86
CA ASP A 175 -3.34 25.54 -11.03
C ASP A 175 -4.44 26.15 -11.90
N LEU A 176 -4.95 25.40 -12.90
CA LEU A 176 -6.02 25.84 -13.80
C LEU A 176 -7.36 26.03 -13.08
N ILE A 177 -7.70 25.14 -12.15
CA ILE A 177 -8.96 25.22 -11.38
C ILE A 177 -8.78 25.90 -10.02
N GLY A 178 -7.54 26.25 -9.64
CA GLY A 178 -7.24 27.02 -8.44
C GLY A 178 -7.29 26.23 -7.14
N GLU A 179 -7.08 24.90 -7.21
CA GLU A 179 -7.01 24.03 -6.04
C GLU A 179 -5.67 24.15 -5.30
N ASP A 180 -5.71 23.92 -3.98
CA ASP A 180 -4.52 24.01 -3.11
C ASP A 180 -3.62 22.77 -3.19
N ASP A 181 -4.17 21.62 -3.58
CA ASP A 181 -3.44 20.37 -3.70
C ASP A 181 -3.86 19.57 -4.96
N ASN A 182 -3.11 18.50 -5.25
CA ASN A 182 -3.37 17.67 -6.43
C ASN A 182 -4.41 16.57 -6.18
N ASN A 183 -5.23 16.68 -5.15
CA ASN A 183 -6.24 15.66 -4.82
C ASN A 183 -7.35 15.67 -5.88
N ALA A 184 -7.71 14.48 -6.36
CA ALA A 184 -8.91 14.23 -7.14
C ALA A 184 -9.73 13.11 -6.47
N PRO A 185 -10.99 12.89 -6.85
CA PRO A 185 -11.79 11.86 -6.22
C PRO A 185 -11.20 10.45 -6.38
N PRO A 186 -11.48 9.51 -5.47
CA PRO A 186 -11.21 8.10 -5.74
C PRO A 186 -12.22 7.56 -6.76
N MET A 187 -11.74 7.14 -7.95
CA MET A 187 -12.58 6.56 -8.99
C MET A 187 -13.25 5.28 -8.55
N LEU A 188 -12.48 4.42 -7.90
CA LEU A 188 -12.89 3.10 -7.45
C LEU A 188 -12.59 2.93 -5.98
N LYS A 189 -13.57 2.43 -5.22
CA LYS A 189 -13.38 1.90 -3.87
C LYS A 189 -13.95 0.50 -3.79
N ILE A 190 -13.14 -0.44 -3.33
CA ILE A 190 -13.56 -1.81 -3.09
C ILE A 190 -13.52 -2.07 -1.59
N TYR A 191 -14.65 -2.47 -1.06
CA TYR A 191 -14.84 -2.72 0.36
C TYR A 191 -15.01 -4.22 0.63
N TRP A 192 -14.49 -4.67 1.75
CA TRP A 192 -15.09 -5.78 2.46
C TRP A 192 -16.20 -5.24 3.36
N GLN A 193 -17.40 -5.73 3.18
CA GLN A 193 -18.59 -5.31 3.93
C GLN A 193 -19.62 -6.44 3.98
N ASN A 194 -20.14 -6.77 5.17
CA ASN A 194 -21.13 -7.81 5.36
C ASN A 194 -20.72 -9.18 4.77
N ASN A 195 -19.47 -9.59 4.99
CA ASN A 195 -18.89 -10.83 4.47
C ASN A 195 -18.82 -10.92 2.94
N LYS A 196 -18.94 -9.81 2.24
CA LYS A 196 -18.90 -9.72 0.77
C LYS A 196 -17.98 -8.61 0.29
N VAL A 197 -17.59 -8.71 -0.96
CA VAL A 197 -16.91 -7.62 -1.68
C VAL A 197 -17.97 -6.68 -2.28
N TYR A 198 -17.82 -5.40 -1.98
CA TYR A 198 -18.68 -4.32 -2.45
C TYR A 198 -17.86 -3.31 -3.25
N VAL A 199 -18.30 -3.02 -4.47
CA VAL A 199 -17.62 -2.14 -5.43
C VAL A 199 -18.41 -0.85 -5.56
N LEU A 200 -17.72 0.28 -5.46
CA LEU A 200 -18.28 1.62 -5.61
C LEU A 200 -17.39 2.44 -6.53
N THR A 201 -17.96 2.94 -7.63
CA THR A 201 -17.31 3.83 -8.59
C THR A 201 -17.80 5.26 -8.43
N LYS A 202 -17.12 6.20 -9.10
CA LYS A 202 -17.58 7.57 -9.26
C LYS A 202 -18.35 7.73 -10.56
N GLU A 203 -19.33 8.64 -10.54
CA GLU A 203 -20.12 9.07 -11.69
C GLU A 203 -20.06 10.59 -11.80
N LEU A 204 -19.86 11.12 -12.99
CA LEU A 204 -19.94 12.54 -13.28
C LEU A 204 -21.40 13.00 -13.12
N LYS A 205 -21.67 14.07 -12.38
CA LYS A 205 -23.03 14.56 -12.12
C LYS A 205 -23.72 15.09 -13.36
N ASP A 206 -22.95 15.78 -14.20
CA ASP A 206 -23.41 16.27 -15.49
C ASP A 206 -22.45 15.81 -16.59
N THR A 207 -22.92 14.92 -17.45
CA THR A 207 -22.11 14.36 -18.53
C THR A 207 -21.80 15.34 -19.64
N THR A 208 -22.41 16.55 -19.61
CA THR A 208 -22.15 17.66 -20.54
C THR A 208 -21.09 18.63 -20.04
N ASP A 209 -20.58 18.47 -18.79
CA ASP A 209 -19.49 19.29 -18.26
C ASP A 209 -18.30 19.29 -19.22
N THR A 210 -17.62 20.43 -19.34
CA THR A 210 -16.33 20.52 -20.03
C THR A 210 -15.26 19.73 -19.27
N ASP A 211 -14.12 19.45 -19.90
CA ASP A 211 -13.00 18.79 -19.23
C ASP A 211 -12.50 19.60 -18.02
N ILE A 212 -12.56 20.94 -18.07
CA ILE A 212 -12.17 21.80 -16.97
C ILE A 212 -13.15 21.67 -15.79
N GLU A 213 -14.46 21.70 -16.06
CA GLU A 213 -15.49 21.52 -15.02
C GLU A 213 -15.41 20.13 -14.40
N ALA A 214 -15.12 19.11 -15.19
CA ALA A 214 -14.94 17.73 -14.71
C ALA A 214 -13.68 17.51 -13.86
N LEU A 215 -12.71 18.45 -13.83
CA LEU A 215 -11.57 18.38 -12.90
C LEU A 215 -11.97 18.64 -11.45
N GLU A 216 -13.08 19.38 -11.24
CA GLU A 216 -13.56 19.70 -9.90
C GLU A 216 -13.99 18.45 -9.13
N THR A 217 -13.55 18.30 -7.89
CA THR A 217 -13.91 17.17 -7.05
C THR A 217 -15.42 17.04 -6.87
N ASP A 218 -16.12 18.14 -6.81
CA ASP A 218 -17.57 18.16 -6.61
C ASP A 218 -18.39 17.90 -7.88
N ALA A 219 -17.78 17.88 -9.07
CA ALA A 219 -18.40 17.40 -10.29
C ALA A 219 -18.75 15.89 -10.23
N TRP A 220 -18.09 15.16 -9.36
CA TRP A 220 -18.24 13.71 -9.22
C TRP A 220 -19.05 13.32 -8.00
N THR A 221 -19.93 12.36 -8.15
CA THR A 221 -20.71 11.74 -7.07
C THR A 221 -20.38 10.26 -6.95
N SER A 222 -20.83 9.61 -5.88
CA SER A 222 -20.78 8.17 -5.79
C SER A 222 -21.89 7.56 -6.63
N GLY A 223 -21.54 6.65 -7.49
CA GLY A 223 -22.48 5.85 -8.26
C GLY A 223 -23.23 4.82 -7.43
N THR A 224 -24.00 3.99 -8.10
CA THR A 224 -24.70 2.87 -7.45
C THR A 224 -23.71 1.75 -7.19
N GLY A 225 -23.44 1.49 -5.90
CA GLY A 225 -22.55 0.41 -5.52
C GLY A 225 -23.13 -0.98 -5.75
N ARG A 226 -22.27 -1.96 -5.99
CA ARG A 226 -22.63 -3.34 -6.35
C ARG A 226 -21.94 -4.34 -5.44
N TYR A 227 -22.68 -5.33 -4.97
CA TYR A 227 -22.13 -6.48 -4.25
C TYR A 227 -21.89 -7.64 -5.21
N PHE A 228 -20.75 -8.29 -5.12
CA PHE A 228 -20.59 -9.61 -5.69
C PHE A 228 -21.54 -10.61 -5.05
N SER A 229 -21.93 -11.64 -5.79
CA SER A 229 -22.85 -12.68 -5.29
C SER A 229 -22.18 -13.54 -4.22
N ARG A 230 -20.90 -13.80 -4.40
CA ARG A 230 -20.07 -14.62 -3.51
C ARG A 230 -19.99 -14.02 -2.11
N VAL A 231 -20.14 -14.89 -1.10
CA VAL A 231 -19.81 -14.60 0.29
C VAL A 231 -18.38 -15.03 0.52
N VAL A 232 -17.49 -14.07 0.76
CA VAL A 232 -16.06 -14.33 1.01
C VAL A 232 -15.79 -14.58 2.50
N GLY A 233 -16.61 -14.02 3.38
CA GLY A 233 -16.42 -14.16 4.83
C GLY A 233 -15.01 -13.72 5.25
N THR A 234 -14.36 -14.56 6.04
CA THR A 234 -12.94 -14.43 6.45
C THR A 234 -11.99 -15.26 5.60
N ASP A 235 -12.51 -15.97 4.59
CA ASP A 235 -11.71 -16.81 3.71
C ASP A 235 -10.84 -15.97 2.77
N THR A 236 -9.79 -16.58 2.24
CA THR A 236 -8.92 -15.97 1.23
C THR A 236 -9.64 -15.94 -0.12
N PHE A 237 -9.53 -14.80 -0.82
CA PHE A 237 -10.07 -14.59 -2.16
C PHE A 237 -9.11 -13.78 -3.02
N SER A 238 -9.14 -14.00 -4.34
CA SER A 238 -8.44 -13.14 -5.30
C SER A 238 -9.33 -11.99 -5.74
N LEU A 239 -8.69 -10.86 -6.00
CA LEU A 239 -9.32 -9.65 -6.50
C LEU A 239 -8.41 -9.01 -7.53
N ASP A 240 -8.95 -8.81 -8.74
CA ASP A 240 -8.24 -8.17 -9.84
C ASP A 240 -8.97 -6.88 -10.23
N VAL A 241 -8.23 -5.85 -10.52
CA VAL A 241 -8.75 -4.59 -11.08
C VAL A 241 -7.95 -4.24 -12.30
N ILE A 242 -8.63 -4.10 -13.42
CA ILE A 242 -8.05 -3.79 -14.74
C ILE A 242 -8.64 -2.48 -15.22
N ALA A 243 -7.79 -1.48 -15.43
CA ALA A 243 -8.18 -0.18 -15.96
C ALA A 243 -7.51 0.05 -17.31
N SER A 244 -8.27 0.51 -18.28
CA SER A 244 -7.80 0.94 -19.59
C SER A 244 -8.64 2.11 -20.08
N GLU A 245 -8.30 2.67 -21.23
CA GLU A 245 -9.04 3.80 -21.80
C GLU A 245 -10.54 3.52 -21.88
N GLY A 246 -11.35 4.33 -21.20
CA GLY A 246 -12.80 4.21 -21.14
C GLY A 246 -13.35 2.95 -20.45
N ARG A 247 -12.50 2.12 -19.82
CA ARG A 247 -12.93 0.83 -19.27
C ARG A 247 -12.31 0.55 -17.92
N LEU A 248 -13.15 0.04 -17.01
CA LEU A 248 -12.74 -0.49 -15.72
C LEU A 248 -13.39 -1.86 -15.51
N GLU A 249 -12.60 -2.87 -15.13
CA GLU A 249 -13.10 -4.18 -14.75
C GLU A 249 -12.62 -4.55 -13.35
N VAL A 250 -13.53 -5.12 -12.55
CA VAL A 250 -13.22 -5.67 -11.21
C VAL A 250 -13.66 -7.13 -11.22
N ILE A 251 -12.72 -8.04 -10.93
CA ILE A 251 -12.93 -9.49 -10.97
C ILE A 251 -12.72 -10.07 -9.59
N LEU A 252 -13.66 -10.86 -9.10
CA LEU A 252 -13.60 -11.58 -7.84
C LEU A 252 -13.45 -13.08 -8.10
N GLY A 253 -12.39 -13.68 -7.57
CA GLY A 253 -12.16 -15.13 -7.62
C GLY A 253 -11.93 -15.67 -9.03
N GLY A 254 -11.69 -14.81 -10.01
CA GLY A 254 -11.44 -15.17 -11.40
C GLY A 254 -12.68 -15.54 -12.21
N ASP A 255 -13.89 -15.52 -11.63
CA ASP A 255 -15.11 -15.99 -12.30
C ASP A 255 -16.33 -15.05 -12.17
N GLU A 256 -16.33 -14.11 -11.24
CA GLU A 256 -17.34 -13.05 -11.18
C GLU A 256 -16.71 -11.70 -11.54
N SER A 257 -17.28 -10.94 -12.46
CA SER A 257 -16.77 -9.61 -12.80
C SER A 257 -17.84 -8.54 -12.92
N PHE A 258 -17.41 -7.29 -12.67
CA PHE A 258 -18.15 -6.07 -13.00
C PHE A 258 -17.33 -5.27 -13.99
N VAL A 259 -17.95 -4.95 -15.13
CA VAL A 259 -17.39 -4.11 -16.17
C VAL A 259 -18.13 -2.78 -16.19
N TYR A 260 -17.39 -1.69 -16.31
CA TYR A 260 -17.85 -0.33 -16.46
C TYR A 260 -17.22 0.25 -17.75
N GLU A 261 -18.07 0.54 -18.73
CA GLU A 261 -17.70 1.03 -20.09
C GLU A 261 -18.69 2.13 -20.49
N ASP A 262 -18.91 3.08 -19.60
CA ASP A 262 -19.88 4.14 -19.80
C ASP A 262 -19.20 5.52 -19.91
N ILE A 263 -19.99 6.53 -20.17
CA ILE A 263 -19.53 7.92 -20.29
C ILE A 263 -18.71 8.38 -19.06
N HIS A 264 -18.98 7.85 -17.87
CA HIS A 264 -18.27 8.23 -16.67
C HIS A 264 -16.83 7.71 -16.69
N MET A 265 -16.60 6.49 -17.23
CA MET A 265 -15.27 5.94 -17.45
C MET A 265 -14.50 6.68 -18.53
N GLU A 266 -15.17 7.00 -19.67
CA GLU A 266 -14.55 7.79 -20.73
C GLU A 266 -14.10 9.18 -20.19
N ARG A 267 -14.97 9.85 -19.46
CA ARG A 267 -14.72 11.19 -18.89
C ARG A 267 -13.65 11.17 -17.78
N TRP A 268 -13.42 10.03 -17.14
CA TRP A 268 -12.36 9.87 -16.13
C TRP A 268 -10.94 9.92 -16.71
N GLY A 269 -10.80 9.70 -18.01
CA GLY A 269 -9.50 9.71 -18.71
C GLY A 269 -8.69 10.99 -18.59
N ILE A 270 -9.25 12.08 -18.04
CA ILE A 270 -8.57 13.36 -17.82
C ILE A 270 -7.63 13.34 -16.60
N PHE A 271 -7.77 12.37 -15.68
CA PHE A 271 -7.00 12.31 -14.45
C PHE A 271 -5.76 11.41 -14.56
N GLU A 272 -4.70 11.79 -13.82
CA GLU A 272 -3.69 10.83 -13.37
C GLU A 272 -4.28 9.92 -12.28
N ASN A 273 -3.75 8.70 -12.13
CA ASN A 273 -4.24 7.72 -11.18
C ASN A 273 -3.10 7.01 -10.46
N TYR A 274 -3.43 6.43 -9.31
CA TYR A 274 -2.58 5.51 -8.57
C TYR A 274 -3.42 4.46 -7.86
N PHE A 275 -2.88 3.25 -7.74
CA PHE A 275 -3.49 2.20 -6.95
C PHE A 275 -3.24 2.39 -5.46
N LYS A 276 -4.17 1.84 -4.67
CA LYS A 276 -4.06 1.72 -3.23
C LYS A 276 -4.53 0.35 -2.79
N ALA A 277 -3.86 -0.22 -1.78
CA ALA A 277 -4.16 -1.52 -1.20
C ALA A 277 -3.87 -1.52 0.31
N GLY A 278 -4.59 -2.32 1.08
CA GLY A 278 -4.36 -2.43 2.53
C GLY A 278 -5.64 -2.38 3.33
N ASN A 279 -5.67 -1.58 4.38
CA ASN A 279 -6.77 -1.51 5.34
C ASN A 279 -7.14 -0.05 5.62
N TYR A 280 -8.28 0.39 5.06
CA TYR A 280 -8.85 1.71 5.34
C TYR A 280 -10.19 1.53 6.06
N LEU A 281 -10.13 1.52 7.40
CA LEU A 281 -11.25 1.18 8.28
C LEU A 281 -12.32 2.27 8.27
N GLY A 282 -13.55 1.91 7.90
CA GLY A 282 -14.66 2.83 7.68
C GLY A 282 -15.47 3.15 8.93
N THR A 283 -14.82 3.38 10.07
CA THR A 283 -15.47 3.81 11.33
C THR A 283 -14.58 4.75 12.13
N THR A 284 -15.20 5.54 13.00
CA THR A 284 -14.55 6.33 14.05
C THR A 284 -14.88 5.84 15.45
N ASP A 285 -15.57 4.69 15.56
CA ASP A 285 -15.96 4.14 16.85
C ASP A 285 -14.74 3.76 17.68
N ASN A 286 -14.70 4.20 18.94
CA ASN A 286 -13.61 3.88 19.85
C ASN A 286 -13.50 2.36 20.05
N ASN A 287 -12.25 1.88 20.17
CA ASN A 287 -11.91 0.46 20.33
C ASN A 287 -12.22 -0.42 19.11
N SER A 288 -12.52 0.19 17.96
CA SER A 288 -12.66 -0.54 16.70
C SER A 288 -11.30 -0.83 16.09
N SER A 289 -11.23 -1.92 15.33
CA SER A 289 -10.04 -2.29 14.57
C SER A 289 -10.40 -3.22 13.43
N ALA A 290 -9.48 -3.35 12.49
CA ALA A 290 -9.55 -4.38 11.45
C ALA A 290 -8.15 -4.90 11.12
N LYS A 291 -8.08 -6.14 10.62
CA LYS A 291 -6.91 -6.73 9.98
C LYS A 291 -7.28 -7.13 8.56
N VAL A 292 -6.43 -6.74 7.63
CA VAL A 292 -6.46 -7.21 6.25
C VAL A 292 -5.14 -7.91 5.99
N LYS A 293 -5.19 -9.11 5.45
CA LYS A 293 -4.03 -9.91 5.09
C LYS A 293 -3.88 -9.96 3.58
N TYR A 294 -2.67 -9.72 3.09
CA TYR A 294 -2.31 -9.94 1.70
C TYR A 294 -1.30 -11.08 1.60
N TYR A 295 -1.60 -12.04 0.77
CA TYR A 295 -0.75 -13.19 0.42
C TYR A 295 0.00 -12.90 -0.86
N GLU A 296 -0.63 -12.16 -1.78
CA GLU A 296 -0.06 -11.67 -3.04
C GLU A 296 -0.56 -10.25 -3.29
N LEU A 297 0.28 -9.40 -3.85
CA LEU A 297 -0.06 -8.06 -4.32
C LEU A 297 0.90 -7.70 -5.45
N GLU A 298 0.37 -7.56 -6.64
CA GLU A 298 1.11 -7.25 -7.85
C GLU A 298 0.46 -6.09 -8.59
N VAL A 299 1.26 -5.24 -9.20
CA VAL A 299 0.82 -4.13 -10.06
C VAL A 299 1.60 -4.18 -11.35
N SER A 300 0.92 -3.97 -12.46
CA SER A 300 1.54 -3.78 -13.77
C SER A 300 0.92 -2.61 -14.53
N HIS A 301 1.71 -2.00 -15.39
CA HIS A 301 1.32 -0.97 -16.35
C HIS A 301 1.84 -1.35 -17.74
N ASP A 302 1.10 -1.00 -18.80
CA ASP A 302 1.46 -1.27 -20.20
C ASP A 302 2.55 -0.33 -20.74
#